data_5cf1f2170802e024bc8e63def8cb2045
#
_entry.id   5cf1f2170802e024bc8e63def8cb2045
#
_cell.length_a   1.000
_cell.length_b   1.000
_cell.length_c   1.000
_cell.angle_alpha   90.00
_cell.angle_beta   90.00
_cell.angle_gamma   90.00
#
_symmetry.space_group_name_H-M   'P 1'
#
loop_
_entity.id
_entity.type
_entity.pdbx_description
1 polymer ?
#
loop_
_entity_poly.entity_id
_entity_poly.type
_entity_poly.pdbx_seq_one_letter_code
_entity_poly.pdbx_strand_id
1 'polypeptide(L)'
;VTLLVAVATKGHGVINEHFGHAKEFQVYELSTSGAKFVGHRRVDLYCQGGYGEEDALDTVIAAINDCHAVFVAKIGGCPKSDLLKAGIEPVDQYAHEYIEKSAIVWFKDYLAKVESGEIVHAERGDAAIRQGALISVA
;
A
#
# COMPACT_ATOMS: atom_id res chain seq x y z
N VAL A 1 -5.60 -11.11 11.86
CA VAL A 1 -5.03 -9.90 11.27
C VAL A 1 -5.42 -9.82 9.80
N THR A 2 -6.00 -8.71 9.43
CA THR A 2 -6.40 -8.42 8.06
C THR A 2 -5.88 -7.03 7.70
N LEU A 3 -5.33 -6.88 6.50
CA LEU A 3 -4.84 -5.57 6.08
C LEU A 3 -4.99 -5.40 4.58
N LEU A 4 -4.85 -4.15 4.13
CA LEU A 4 -4.92 -3.80 2.72
C LEU A 4 -3.53 -3.47 2.20
N VAL A 5 -3.29 -3.84 0.96
CA VAL A 5 -2.09 -3.42 0.23
C VAL A 5 -2.49 -2.85 -1.12
N ALA A 6 -1.74 -1.86 -1.57
CA ALA A 6 -1.92 -1.27 -2.89
C ALA A 6 -0.86 -1.86 -3.82
N VAL A 7 -1.19 -2.00 -5.09
CA VAL A 7 -0.28 -2.59 -6.08
C VAL A 7 -0.25 -1.71 -7.33
N ALA A 8 0.95 -1.31 -7.73
CA ALA A 8 1.17 -0.58 -8.97
C ALA A 8 1.33 -1.59 -10.10
N THR A 9 0.37 -1.64 -11.01
CA THR A 9 0.35 -2.63 -12.07
C THR A 9 -0.25 -2.06 -13.36
N LYS A 10 0.25 -2.56 -14.48
CA LYS A 10 -0.33 -2.31 -15.81
C LYS A 10 -1.31 -3.40 -16.19
N GLY A 11 -1.52 -4.39 -15.33
CA GLY A 11 -2.40 -5.52 -15.58
C GLY A 11 -1.65 -6.83 -15.62
N HIS A 12 -2.32 -7.87 -16.08
CA HIS A 12 -1.80 -9.23 -16.22
C HIS A 12 -1.45 -9.92 -14.90
N GLY A 13 -1.92 -9.38 -13.77
CA GLY A 13 -1.70 -10.00 -12.46
C GLY A 13 -0.27 -9.93 -11.96
N VAL A 14 0.54 -9.03 -12.49
CA VAL A 14 1.95 -8.89 -12.11
C VAL A 14 2.25 -7.46 -11.62
N ILE A 15 3.30 -7.34 -10.81
CA ILE A 15 3.74 -6.06 -10.25
C ILE A 15 4.71 -5.44 -11.26
N ASN A 16 4.19 -4.69 -12.22
CA ASN A 16 4.99 -4.25 -13.36
C ASN A 16 4.94 -2.75 -13.63
N GLU A 17 4.53 -1.94 -12.64
CA GLU A 17 4.50 -0.50 -12.83
C GLU A 17 5.39 0.21 -11.83
N HIS A 18 6.02 1.31 -12.27
CA HIS A 18 6.78 2.19 -11.40
C HIS A 18 5.81 3.04 -10.58
N PHE A 19 6.17 3.32 -9.35
CA PHE A 19 5.33 4.13 -8.47
C PHE A 19 4.97 5.48 -9.10
N GLY A 20 5.94 6.17 -9.65
CA GLY A 20 5.75 7.50 -10.23
C GLY A 20 4.95 7.51 -11.54
N HIS A 21 4.79 6.36 -12.17
CA HIS A 21 4.04 6.24 -13.42
C HIS A 21 2.66 5.66 -13.21
N ALA A 22 2.33 5.22 -12.01
CA ALA A 22 1.06 4.56 -11.73
C ALA A 22 -0.09 5.57 -11.83
N LYS A 23 -1.08 5.25 -12.63
CA LYS A 23 -2.30 6.04 -12.77
C LYS A 23 -3.40 5.50 -11.89
N GLU A 24 -3.28 4.25 -11.50
CA GLU A 24 -4.19 3.62 -10.56
C GLU A 24 -3.46 2.53 -9.81
N PHE A 25 -4.01 2.19 -8.66
CA PHE A 25 -3.52 1.09 -7.86
C PHE A 25 -4.62 0.07 -7.71
N GLN A 26 -4.27 -1.21 -7.80
CA GLN A 26 -5.17 -2.27 -7.39
C GLN A 26 -5.01 -2.47 -5.90
N VAL A 27 -6.12 -2.71 -5.20
CA VAL A 27 -6.09 -2.89 -3.76
C VAL A 27 -6.50 -4.32 -3.43
N TYR A 28 -5.72 -4.97 -2.60
CA TYR A 28 -5.95 -6.34 -2.17
C TYR A 28 -6.06 -6.38 -0.66
N GLU A 29 -7.00 -7.19 -0.18
CA GLU A 29 -7.13 -7.49 1.24
C GLU A 29 -6.38 -8.78 1.54
N LEU A 30 -5.48 -8.71 2.50
CA LEU A 30 -4.67 -9.86 2.91
C LEU A 30 -5.16 -10.38 4.26
N SER A 31 -5.36 -11.69 4.32
CA SER A 31 -5.79 -12.37 5.55
C SER A 31 -5.20 -13.78 5.55
N THR A 32 -5.49 -14.52 6.61
CA THR A 32 -5.06 -15.93 6.68
C THR A 32 -5.69 -16.77 5.59
N SER A 33 -6.77 -16.29 4.96
CA SER A 33 -7.42 -16.95 3.82
C SER A 33 -6.70 -16.70 2.50
N GLY A 34 -5.78 -15.72 2.44
CA GLY A 34 -5.04 -15.38 1.24
C GLY A 34 -5.21 -13.93 0.83
N ALA A 35 -5.03 -13.65 -0.45
CA ALA A 35 -5.13 -12.31 -1.01
C ALA A 35 -6.43 -12.21 -1.82
N LYS A 36 -7.20 -11.14 -1.55
CA LYS A 36 -8.47 -10.92 -2.23
C LYS A 36 -8.46 -9.54 -2.89
N PHE A 37 -8.72 -9.49 -4.20
CA PHE A 37 -8.87 -8.23 -4.90
C PHE A 37 -10.13 -7.51 -4.42
N VAL A 38 -9.99 -6.25 -4.02
CA VAL A 38 -11.13 -5.48 -3.51
C VAL A 38 -11.47 -4.23 -4.33
N GLY A 39 -10.60 -3.78 -5.18
CA GLY A 39 -10.93 -2.66 -6.04
C GLY A 39 -9.73 -1.93 -6.62
N HIS A 40 -10.03 -0.84 -7.31
CA HIS A 40 -9.03 0.06 -7.90
C HIS A 40 -9.11 1.41 -7.23
N ARG A 41 -7.98 2.12 -7.21
CA ARG A 41 -7.94 3.52 -6.79
C ARG A 41 -7.19 4.31 -7.84
N ARG A 42 -7.88 5.19 -8.51
CA ARG A 42 -7.30 6.02 -9.55
C ARG A 42 -6.67 7.26 -8.95
N VAL A 43 -5.49 7.61 -9.43
CA VAL A 43 -4.75 8.77 -8.96
C VAL A 43 -4.40 9.74 -10.09
N ASP A 44 -4.55 9.31 -11.33
CA ASP A 44 -4.22 10.13 -12.50
C ASP A 44 -5.09 11.39 -12.61
N LEU A 45 -6.31 11.32 -12.11
CA LEU A 45 -7.23 12.45 -12.12
C LEU A 45 -6.72 13.62 -11.28
N TYR A 46 -5.93 13.33 -10.27
CA TYR A 46 -5.42 14.32 -9.33
C TYR A 46 -4.06 14.87 -9.74
N CYS A 47 -3.37 14.19 -10.64
CA CYS A 47 -2.06 14.59 -11.11
C CYS A 47 -2.11 15.50 -12.33
N GLN A 48 -3.30 15.77 -12.85
CA GLN A 48 -3.49 16.65 -14.00
C GLN A 48 -3.57 18.09 -13.56
N GLY A 49 -3.22 18.98 -14.47
CA GLY A 49 -3.44 20.41 -14.27
C GLY A 49 -2.27 21.18 -13.72
N GLY A 50 -1.09 20.62 -13.73
CA GLY A 50 0.11 21.37 -13.41
C GLY A 50 0.39 21.59 -11.94
N TYR A 51 -0.11 20.74 -11.09
CA TYR A 51 0.26 20.76 -9.68
C TYR A 51 1.72 20.37 -9.52
N GLY A 52 2.36 20.86 -8.49
CA GLY A 52 3.73 20.48 -8.19
C GLY A 52 3.83 19.01 -7.83
N GLU A 53 5.03 18.46 -7.94
CA GLU A 53 5.27 17.05 -7.64
C GLU A 53 4.88 16.69 -6.21
N GLU A 54 5.07 17.62 -5.28
CA GLU A 54 4.72 17.39 -3.88
C GLU A 54 3.23 17.21 -3.70
N ASP A 55 2.43 18.03 -4.39
CA ASP A 55 0.98 17.93 -4.30
C ASP A 55 0.49 16.63 -4.92
N ALA A 56 1.09 16.21 -6.03
CA ALA A 56 0.75 14.96 -6.68
C ALA A 56 1.07 13.77 -5.77
N LEU A 57 2.23 13.80 -5.12
CA LEU A 57 2.64 12.74 -4.21
C LEU A 57 1.73 12.66 -3.00
N ASP A 58 1.39 13.81 -2.40
CA ASP A 58 0.48 13.85 -1.26
C ASP A 58 -0.87 13.26 -1.63
N THR A 59 -1.36 13.56 -2.83
CA THR A 59 -2.62 13.02 -3.33
C THR A 59 -2.57 11.50 -3.47
N VAL A 60 -1.48 10.98 -4.01
CA VAL A 60 -1.30 9.54 -4.16
C VAL A 60 -1.28 8.87 -2.79
N ILE A 61 -0.52 9.42 -1.85
CA ILE A 61 -0.42 8.88 -0.50
C ILE A 61 -1.79 8.89 0.18
N ALA A 62 -2.54 9.98 0.04
CA ALA A 62 -3.88 10.06 0.60
C ALA A 62 -4.81 9.01 0.02
N ALA A 63 -4.66 8.67 -1.26
CA ALA A 63 -5.49 7.68 -1.93
C ALA A 63 -5.26 6.26 -1.41
N ILE A 64 -4.10 5.98 -0.83
CA ILE A 64 -3.74 4.66 -0.35
C ILE A 64 -3.40 4.65 1.14
N ASN A 65 -3.85 5.65 1.88
CA ASN A 65 -3.46 5.80 3.28
C ASN A 65 -4.04 4.73 4.22
N ASP A 66 -5.00 3.95 3.75
CA ASP A 66 -5.54 2.81 4.50
C ASP A 66 -4.79 1.51 4.20
N CYS A 67 -3.78 1.56 3.35
CA CYS A 67 -2.97 0.40 3.01
C CYS A 67 -1.73 0.35 3.88
N HIS A 68 -1.30 -0.87 4.22
CA HIS A 68 -0.08 -1.08 5.01
C HIS A 68 1.17 -1.09 4.14
N ALA A 69 1.01 -1.37 2.85
CA ALA A 69 2.13 -1.45 1.94
C ALA A 69 1.69 -1.11 0.52
N VAL A 70 2.64 -0.71 -0.30
CA VAL A 70 2.42 -0.53 -1.73
C VAL A 70 3.49 -1.33 -2.48
N PHE A 71 3.04 -2.23 -3.34
CA PHE A 71 3.92 -3.08 -4.14
C PHE A 71 4.16 -2.40 -5.48
N VAL A 72 5.41 -2.22 -5.82
CA VAL A 72 5.83 -1.50 -7.03
C VAL A 72 6.97 -2.23 -7.71
N ALA A 73 7.14 -2.00 -9.02
CA ALA A 73 8.29 -2.52 -9.73
C ALA A 73 9.52 -1.66 -9.47
N LYS A 74 9.32 -0.36 -9.27
CA LYS A 74 10.41 0.57 -8.99
C LYS A 74 9.86 1.80 -8.29
N ILE A 75 10.66 2.39 -7.40
CA ILE A 75 10.29 3.60 -6.69
C ILE A 75 11.54 4.42 -6.38
N GLY A 76 11.43 5.73 -6.50
CA GLY A 76 12.52 6.64 -6.17
C GLY A 76 12.66 6.86 -4.66
N GLY A 77 13.80 7.42 -4.25
CA GLY A 77 14.10 7.63 -2.84
C GLY A 77 13.16 8.60 -2.14
N CYS A 78 12.77 9.70 -2.78
CA CYS A 78 11.88 10.68 -2.17
C CYS A 78 10.48 10.12 -1.90
N PRO A 79 9.80 9.51 -2.90
CA PRO A 79 8.52 8.88 -2.63
C PRO A 79 8.60 7.77 -1.57
N LYS A 80 9.67 6.99 -1.60
CA LYS A 80 9.89 5.92 -0.62
C LYS A 80 9.92 6.48 0.80
N SER A 81 10.66 7.56 1.01
CA SER A 81 10.75 8.21 2.32
C SER A 81 9.40 8.74 2.78
N ASP A 82 8.66 9.39 1.89
CA ASP A 82 7.36 9.97 2.23
C ASP A 82 6.32 8.88 2.54
N LEU A 83 6.36 7.78 1.82
CA LEU A 83 5.49 6.64 2.12
C LEU A 83 5.78 6.08 3.52
N LEU A 84 7.06 5.92 3.85
CA LEU A 84 7.45 5.44 5.18
C LEU A 84 6.97 6.38 6.28
N LYS A 85 7.06 7.68 6.05
CA LYS A 85 6.55 8.68 7.01
C LYS A 85 5.04 8.57 7.19
N ALA A 86 4.33 8.18 6.13
CA ALA A 86 2.89 7.99 6.18
C ALA A 86 2.50 6.62 6.75
N GLY A 87 3.47 5.78 7.06
CA GLY A 87 3.22 4.45 7.61
C GLY A 87 2.91 3.40 6.56
N ILE A 88 3.24 3.67 5.30
CA ILE A 88 3.02 2.74 4.19
C ILE A 88 4.38 2.18 3.77
N GLU A 89 4.53 0.87 3.84
CA GLU A 89 5.80 0.24 3.45
C GLU A 89 5.89 0.15 1.92
N PRO A 90 6.91 0.77 1.30
CA PRO A 90 7.14 0.59 -0.14
C PRO A 90 7.86 -0.74 -0.36
N VAL A 91 7.26 -1.62 -1.16
CA VAL A 91 7.78 -2.97 -1.41
C VAL A 91 8.14 -3.08 -2.89
N ASP A 92 9.42 -3.10 -3.21
CA ASP A 92 9.91 -3.17 -4.58
C ASP A 92 10.67 -4.46 -4.89
N GLN A 93 10.70 -5.39 -3.95
CA GLN A 93 11.46 -6.63 -4.07
C GLN A 93 10.76 -7.71 -4.92
N TYR A 94 9.51 -7.50 -5.26
CA TYR A 94 8.73 -8.47 -6.05
C TYR A 94 8.42 -7.95 -7.45
N ALA A 95 9.25 -7.09 -7.99
CA ALA A 95 9.07 -6.53 -9.32
C ALA A 95 8.92 -7.65 -10.36
N HIS A 96 7.87 -7.52 -11.19
CA HIS A 96 7.55 -8.46 -12.26
C HIS A 96 7.09 -9.84 -11.80
N GLU A 97 6.84 -9.99 -10.51
CA GLU A 97 6.27 -11.22 -9.96
C GLU A 97 4.74 -11.14 -9.91
N TYR A 98 4.10 -12.29 -9.73
CA TYR A 98 2.64 -12.32 -9.61
C TYR A 98 2.19 -11.65 -8.32
N ILE A 99 1.12 -10.86 -8.43
CA ILE A 99 0.61 -10.04 -7.34
C ILE A 99 0.19 -10.91 -6.15
N GLU A 100 -0.71 -11.87 -6.38
CA GLU A 100 -1.26 -12.66 -5.27
C GLU A 100 -0.18 -13.45 -4.56
N LYS A 101 0.71 -14.09 -5.32
CA LYS A 101 1.80 -14.88 -4.75
C LYS A 101 2.72 -14.00 -3.90
N SER A 102 3.11 -12.86 -4.43
CA SER A 102 4.02 -11.93 -3.74
C SER A 102 3.37 -11.38 -2.48
N ALA A 103 2.10 -10.99 -2.57
CA ALA A 103 1.37 -10.46 -1.44
C ALA A 103 1.25 -11.49 -0.30
N ILE A 104 1.00 -12.74 -0.65
CA ILE A 104 0.91 -13.81 0.35
C ILE A 104 2.25 -14.05 1.03
N VAL A 105 3.34 -14.08 0.26
CA VAL A 105 4.69 -14.23 0.83
C VAL A 105 5.01 -13.08 1.76
N TRP A 106 4.75 -11.87 1.33
CA TRP A 106 4.98 -10.68 2.14
C TRP A 106 4.14 -10.70 3.42
N PHE A 107 2.88 -11.12 3.31
CA PHE A 107 1.97 -11.17 4.44
C PHE A 107 2.41 -12.18 5.50
N LYS A 108 2.88 -13.35 5.05
CA LYS A 108 3.39 -14.36 5.98
C LYS A 108 4.60 -13.83 6.76
N ASP A 109 5.48 -13.12 6.08
CA ASP A 109 6.62 -12.49 6.73
C ASP A 109 6.16 -11.41 7.71
N TYR A 110 5.18 -10.60 7.30
CA TYR A 110 4.59 -9.58 8.16
C TYR A 110 4.01 -10.20 9.44
N LEU A 111 3.24 -11.27 9.31
CA LEU A 111 2.64 -11.95 10.47
C LEU A 111 3.71 -12.50 11.40
N ALA A 112 4.78 -13.05 10.84
CA ALA A 112 5.90 -13.56 11.65
C ALA A 112 6.55 -12.43 12.46
N LYS A 113 6.70 -11.26 11.87
CA LYS A 113 7.26 -10.10 12.55
C LYS A 113 6.33 -9.56 13.64
N VAL A 114 5.03 -9.57 13.39
CA VAL A 114 4.06 -9.17 14.41
C VAL A 114 4.09 -10.16 15.57
N GLU A 115 4.11 -11.46 15.28
CA GLU A 115 4.12 -12.51 16.28
C GLU A 115 5.37 -12.46 17.14
N SER A 116 6.51 -12.16 16.55
CA SER A 116 7.78 -12.06 17.27
C SER A 116 7.94 -10.75 18.06
N GLY A 117 7.04 -9.79 17.85
CA GLY A 117 7.12 -8.49 18.50
C GLY A 117 8.03 -7.50 17.77
N GLU A 118 8.60 -7.88 16.62
CA GLU A 118 9.47 -7.00 15.85
C GLU A 118 8.71 -5.79 15.32
N ILE A 119 7.45 -6.00 14.91
CA ILE A 119 6.57 -4.90 14.51
C ILE A 119 5.23 -5.04 15.23
N VAL A 120 4.52 -3.92 15.34
CA VAL A 120 3.20 -3.88 15.96
C VAL A 120 2.18 -3.62 14.86
N HIS A 121 1.19 -4.52 14.75
CA HIS A 121 0.10 -4.32 13.79
C HIS A 121 -0.81 -3.19 14.27
N ALA A 122 -1.16 -2.30 13.35
CA ALA A 122 -2.11 -1.22 13.61
C ALA A 122 -3.07 -1.12 12.44
N GLU A 123 -4.33 -0.88 12.74
CA GLU A 123 -5.34 -0.66 11.71
C GLU A 123 -5.09 0.66 11.00
N ARG A 124 -5.55 0.76 9.76
CA ARG A 124 -5.32 1.92 8.92
C ARG A 124 -6.62 2.40 8.30
N GLY A 125 -6.61 3.65 7.83
CA GLY A 125 -7.74 4.24 7.14
C GLY A 125 -8.98 4.33 8.04
N ASP A 126 -10.12 3.96 7.49
CA ASP A 126 -11.39 4.01 8.22
C ASP A 126 -11.38 3.12 9.44
N ALA A 127 -10.78 1.95 9.32
CA ALA A 127 -10.65 1.05 10.46
C ALA A 127 -9.80 1.66 11.56
N ALA A 128 -8.70 2.31 11.18
CA ALA A 128 -7.82 3.00 12.12
C ALA A 128 -8.54 4.16 12.79
N ILE A 129 -9.34 4.92 12.02
CA ILE A 129 -10.11 6.04 12.58
C ILE A 129 -11.09 5.55 13.61
N ARG A 130 -11.83 4.50 13.32
CA ARG A 130 -12.79 3.93 14.27
C ARG A 130 -12.13 3.42 15.52
N GLN A 131 -11.04 2.67 15.36
CA GLN A 131 -10.27 2.18 16.51
C GLN A 131 -9.54 3.29 17.21
N GLY A 132 -9.01 4.24 16.46
CA GLY A 132 -8.34 5.40 17.02
C GLY A 132 -9.23 6.23 17.88
N ALA A 133 -10.51 6.38 17.50
CA ALA A 133 -11.48 7.08 18.33
C ALA A 133 -11.66 6.38 19.68
N LEU A 134 -11.72 5.06 19.67
CA LEU A 134 -11.81 4.28 20.92
C LEU A 134 -10.54 4.41 21.74
N ILE A 135 -9.41 4.32 21.08
CA ILE A 135 -8.10 4.44 21.74
C ILE A 135 -7.87 5.83 22.27
N SER A 136 -8.31 6.84 21.51
CA SER A 136 -8.14 8.23 21.91
C SER A 136 -8.92 8.57 23.16
N VAL A 137 -10.01 7.89 23.36
CA VAL A 137 -10.82 8.05 24.57
C VAL A 137 -10.14 7.38 25.76
N ALA A 138 -9.39 6.35 25.44
CA ALA A 138 -8.65 5.65 26.49
C ALA A 138 -7.34 6.37 26.78
#